data_3b80c70afa702325685c3d35be12e8dd
#
_entry.id   3b80c70afa702325685c3d35be12e8dd
#
_cell.length_a   1.000
_cell.length_b   1.000
_cell.length_c   1.000
_cell.angle_alpha   90.00
_cell.angle_beta   90.00
_cell.angle_gamma   90.00
#
_symmetry.space_group_name_H-M   'P 1'
#
loop_
_entity.id
_entity.type
_entity.pdbx_description
1 polymer ?
#
loop_
_entity_poly.entity_id
_entity_poly.type
_entity_poly.pdbx_seq_one_letter_code
_entity_poly.pdbx_strand_id
1 'polypeptide(L)'
;IRDSLISAVPSIETYKNIKGKKFHSSRLTERFRDAKLPDYEIIKIKKSEKKEKFISEELIEKVKDNLSRNNQVLFFVNRRGYSPFVLCKNCLKTFDCPFCSINLVYHKIRNKVLCHYCGYSTEMVRDCSSKDSKCDFSFSGPGVEKILEEIKKIFPDKNTLIFSSDTMNKKDSSS
;
A
#
# COMPACT_ATOMS: atom_id res chain seq x y z
N ILE A 1 -4.69 29.40 26.15
CA ILE A 1 -4.17 28.19 25.44
C ILE A 1 -3.72 28.67 24.07
N ARG A 2 -2.47 28.39 23.69
CA ARG A 2 -1.94 28.69 22.37
C ARG A 2 -1.76 27.37 21.63
N ASP A 3 -2.54 27.16 20.56
CA ASP A 3 -2.42 25.97 19.73
C ASP A 3 -1.45 26.25 18.59
N SER A 4 -0.58 25.30 18.31
CA SER A 4 0.38 25.35 17.21
C SER A 4 0.14 24.16 16.26
N LEU A 5 -0.12 24.47 14.98
CA LEU A 5 -0.24 23.49 13.92
C LEU A 5 1.10 23.40 13.19
N ILE A 6 1.72 22.22 13.21
CA ILE A 6 3.01 21.99 12.55
C ILE A 6 2.78 20.99 11.41
N SER A 7 3.17 21.38 10.19
CA SER A 7 3.04 20.52 9.00
C SER A 7 4.02 20.94 7.91
N ALA A 8 4.53 19.98 7.17
CA ALA A 8 5.29 20.24 5.94
C ALA A 8 4.35 20.66 4.78
N VAL A 9 3.11 20.13 4.79
CA VAL A 9 2.08 20.44 3.79
C VAL A 9 0.79 20.74 4.57
N PRO A 10 0.47 22.01 4.81
CA PRO A 10 -0.75 22.37 5.51
C PRO A 10 -1.99 22.06 4.66
N SER A 11 -3.12 21.80 5.33
CA SER A 11 -4.41 21.64 4.64
C SER A 11 -4.80 22.93 3.89
N ILE A 12 -5.68 22.80 2.90
CA ILE A 12 -6.17 23.94 2.11
C ILE A 12 -6.83 25.00 3.02
N GLU A 13 -7.57 24.56 4.05
CA GLU A 13 -8.21 25.42 5.03
C GLU A 13 -7.18 26.21 5.85
N THR A 14 -6.15 25.50 6.35
CA THR A 14 -5.05 26.12 7.09
C THR A 14 -4.34 27.16 6.21
N TYR A 15 -4.02 26.80 4.98
CA TYR A 15 -3.38 27.70 4.03
C TYR A 15 -4.25 28.94 3.73
N LYS A 16 -5.56 28.77 3.55
CA LYS A 16 -6.52 29.86 3.37
C LYS A 16 -6.55 30.80 4.59
N ASN A 17 -6.54 30.24 5.80
CA ASN A 17 -6.52 31.01 7.04
C ASN A 17 -5.21 31.78 7.24
N ILE A 18 -4.08 31.24 6.80
CA ILE A 18 -2.79 31.95 6.78
C ILE A 18 -2.86 33.11 5.79
N LYS A 19 -3.31 32.88 4.55
CA LYS A 19 -3.47 33.95 3.54
C LYS A 19 -4.42 35.04 4.00
N GLY A 20 -5.51 34.67 4.67
CA GLY A 20 -6.49 35.59 5.23
C GLY A 20 -6.05 36.25 6.54
N LYS A 21 -4.80 36.09 6.97
CA LYS A 21 -4.21 36.66 8.21
C LYS A 21 -4.97 36.28 9.49
N LYS A 22 -5.75 35.20 9.48
CA LYS A 22 -6.40 34.66 10.67
C LYS A 22 -5.41 33.90 11.55
N PHE A 23 -4.38 33.27 10.95
CA PHE A 23 -3.31 32.56 11.63
C PHE A 23 -1.98 33.24 11.37
N HIS A 24 -1.16 33.32 12.41
CA HIS A 24 0.25 33.65 12.25
C HIS A 24 0.97 32.43 11.67
N SER A 25 1.92 32.65 10.77
CA SER A 25 2.73 31.58 10.23
C SER A 25 4.21 31.87 10.36
N SER A 26 4.95 30.83 10.70
CA SER A 26 6.41 30.83 10.65
C SER A 26 6.86 29.68 9.75
N ARG A 27 7.81 29.95 8.89
CA ARG A 27 8.32 28.94 7.95
C ARG A 27 9.78 28.66 8.25
N LEU A 28 10.11 27.42 8.51
CA LEU A 28 11.48 26.95 8.58
C LEU A 28 11.95 26.66 7.16
N THR A 29 12.90 27.44 6.65
CA THR A 29 13.42 27.35 5.29
C THR A 29 14.69 26.54 5.19
N GLU A 30 15.43 26.42 6.29
CA GLU A 30 16.69 25.72 6.37
C GLU A 30 16.51 24.33 6.96
N ARG A 31 17.22 23.36 6.44
CA ARG A 31 17.24 21.99 6.97
C ARG A 31 18.28 21.88 8.08
N PHE A 32 17.97 21.07 9.07
CA PHE A 32 18.90 20.80 10.15
C PHE A 32 20.19 20.17 9.61
N ARG A 33 21.33 20.73 9.97
CA ARG A 33 22.67 20.26 9.56
C ARG A 33 22.88 20.16 8.06
N ASP A 34 22.35 21.08 7.28
CA ASP A 34 22.49 21.12 5.80
C ASP A 34 22.06 19.81 5.10
N ALA A 35 21.10 19.10 5.67
CA ALA A 35 20.60 17.87 5.11
C ALA A 35 20.07 18.08 3.69
N LYS A 36 20.64 17.37 2.72
CA LYS A 36 20.22 17.41 1.32
C LYS A 36 18.88 16.70 1.12
N LEU A 37 18.14 17.15 0.12
CA LEU A 37 16.99 16.39 -0.38
C LEU A 37 17.49 15.08 -0.99
N PRO A 38 16.70 13.99 -0.89
CA PRO A 38 17.03 12.79 -1.64
C PRO A 38 16.96 13.06 -3.14
N ASP A 39 17.82 12.42 -3.88
CA ASP A 39 17.70 12.37 -5.34
C ASP A 39 16.49 11.52 -5.71
N TYR A 40 15.76 11.92 -6.74
CA TYR A 40 14.61 11.16 -7.22
C TYR A 40 14.73 10.88 -8.71
N GLU A 41 14.21 9.74 -9.11
CA GLU A 41 14.17 9.31 -10.49
C GLU A 41 12.81 8.73 -10.83
N ILE A 42 12.31 8.99 -12.03
CA ILE A 42 11.03 8.49 -12.51
C ILE A 42 11.30 7.35 -13.49
N ILE A 43 10.91 6.14 -13.09
CA ILE A 43 10.98 4.96 -13.95
C ILE A 43 9.65 4.81 -14.70
N LYS A 44 9.69 4.84 -16.02
CA LYS A 44 8.51 4.58 -16.85
C LYS A 44 8.26 3.08 -16.93
N ILE A 45 7.14 2.64 -16.37
CA ILE A 45 6.71 1.24 -16.48
C ILE A 45 6.26 1.00 -17.93
N LYS A 46 7.04 0.24 -18.68
CA LYS A 46 6.63 -0.27 -19.98
C LYS A 46 5.56 -1.32 -19.73
N LYS A 47 4.47 -1.34 -20.56
CA LYS A 47 3.52 -2.44 -20.55
C LYS A 47 4.31 -3.73 -20.81
N SER A 48 4.65 -4.47 -19.78
CA SER A 48 5.30 -5.76 -19.94
C SER A 48 4.27 -6.73 -20.48
N GLU A 49 4.65 -7.54 -21.44
CA GLU A 49 3.83 -8.61 -22.00
C GLU A 49 3.42 -9.65 -20.94
N LYS A 50 4.13 -9.69 -19.82
CA LYS A 50 3.82 -10.55 -18.67
C LYS A 50 2.90 -9.81 -17.69
N LYS A 51 1.60 -10.05 -17.80
CA LYS A 51 0.52 -9.46 -16.97
C LYS A 51 0.65 -9.65 -15.44
N GLU A 52 1.67 -10.32 -14.95
CA GLU A 52 1.81 -10.72 -13.54
C GLU A 52 2.98 -10.07 -12.80
N LYS A 53 3.83 -9.30 -13.47
CA LYS A 53 4.94 -8.59 -12.84
C LYS A 53 4.54 -7.15 -12.49
N PHE A 54 4.69 -6.77 -11.23
CA PHE A 54 4.41 -5.42 -10.74
C PHE A 54 5.68 -4.58 -10.55
N ILE A 55 6.84 -5.23 -10.49
CA ILE A 55 8.15 -4.60 -10.31
C ILE A 55 8.86 -4.63 -11.68
N SER A 56 9.26 -3.46 -12.20
CA SER A 56 9.98 -3.36 -13.47
C SER A 56 11.41 -3.94 -13.34
N GLU A 57 11.94 -4.43 -14.44
CA GLU A 57 13.33 -4.95 -14.46
C GLU A 57 14.35 -3.86 -14.11
N GLU A 58 14.15 -2.65 -14.61
CA GLU A 58 14.99 -1.50 -14.26
C GLU A 58 15.01 -1.20 -12.75
N LEU A 59 13.84 -1.30 -12.07
CA LEU A 59 13.78 -1.14 -10.62
C LEU A 59 14.50 -2.29 -9.90
N ILE A 60 14.39 -3.52 -10.41
CA ILE A 60 15.09 -4.69 -9.85
C ILE A 60 16.60 -4.48 -9.91
N GLU A 61 17.15 -3.97 -11.02
CA GLU A 61 18.57 -3.68 -11.16
C GLU A 61 19.05 -2.64 -10.15
N LYS A 62 18.30 -1.55 -9.98
CA LYS A 62 18.62 -0.52 -8.98
C LYS A 62 18.58 -1.06 -7.56
N VAL A 63 17.64 -1.94 -7.26
CA VAL A 63 17.56 -2.62 -5.95
C VAL A 63 18.77 -3.52 -5.75
N LYS A 64 19.18 -4.30 -6.75
CA LYS A 64 20.37 -5.15 -6.68
C LYS A 64 21.64 -4.33 -6.41
N ASP A 65 21.81 -3.22 -7.12
CA ASP A 65 22.95 -2.32 -6.93
C ASP A 65 23.01 -1.77 -5.50
N ASN A 66 21.88 -1.32 -4.95
CA ASN A 66 21.81 -0.85 -3.56
C ASN A 66 22.10 -1.97 -2.55
N LEU A 67 21.54 -3.15 -2.74
CA LEU A 67 21.78 -4.29 -1.86
C LEU A 67 23.22 -4.78 -1.92
N SER A 68 23.91 -4.69 -3.09
CA SER A 68 25.33 -5.06 -3.23
C SER A 68 26.25 -4.12 -2.45
N ARG A 69 25.83 -2.87 -2.25
CA ARG A 69 26.51 -1.85 -1.42
C ARG A 69 26.15 -1.96 0.07
N ASN A 70 25.48 -3.02 0.48
CA ASN A 70 24.99 -3.24 1.84
C ASN A 70 24.01 -2.17 2.34
N ASN A 71 23.29 -1.53 1.43
CA ASN A 71 22.22 -0.58 1.75
C ASN A 71 20.88 -1.30 1.97
N GLN A 72 19.98 -0.62 2.68
CA GLN A 72 18.59 -1.04 2.83
C GLN A 72 17.72 -0.44 1.73
N VAL A 73 16.67 -1.15 1.33
CA VAL A 73 15.70 -0.70 0.33
C VAL A 73 14.30 -0.74 0.92
N LEU A 74 13.55 0.36 0.76
CA LEU A 74 12.16 0.46 1.18
C LEU A 74 11.25 0.52 -0.05
N PHE A 75 10.32 -0.43 -0.16
CA PHE A 75 9.23 -0.37 -1.14
C PHE A 75 8.00 0.26 -0.50
N PHE A 76 7.61 1.43 -0.96
CA PHE A 76 6.37 2.08 -0.51
C PHE A 76 5.22 1.71 -1.45
N VAL A 77 4.25 0.99 -0.92
CA VAL A 77 3.06 0.55 -1.66
C VAL A 77 1.82 1.10 -0.97
N ASN A 78 1.13 2.06 -1.59
CA ASN A 78 -0.08 2.67 -1.04
C ASN A 78 -1.33 1.81 -1.27
N ARG A 79 -1.23 0.48 -1.07
CA ARG A 79 -2.34 -0.48 -1.19
C ARG A 79 -2.16 -1.60 -0.18
N ARG A 80 -3.08 -1.68 0.78
CA ARG A 80 -3.08 -2.71 1.83
C ARG A 80 -3.50 -4.07 1.29
N GLY A 81 -3.20 -5.13 2.04
CA GLY A 81 -3.59 -6.50 1.77
C GLY A 81 -2.90 -7.13 0.56
N TYR A 82 -3.50 -8.20 0.05
CA TYR A 82 -3.01 -8.93 -1.12
C TYR A 82 -3.54 -8.36 -2.42
N SER A 83 -4.86 -8.14 -2.50
CA SER A 83 -5.51 -7.59 -3.68
C SER A 83 -6.62 -6.62 -3.27
N PRO A 84 -6.59 -5.39 -3.79
CA PRO A 84 -7.63 -4.40 -3.54
C PRO A 84 -8.94 -4.68 -4.28
N PHE A 85 -8.95 -5.60 -5.23
CA PHE A 85 -10.12 -5.95 -6.01
C PHE A 85 -10.19 -7.44 -6.26
N VAL A 86 -11.31 -8.04 -5.88
CA VAL A 86 -11.60 -9.46 -6.07
C VAL A 86 -12.86 -9.61 -6.91
N LEU A 87 -12.75 -10.34 -7.99
CA LEU A 87 -13.85 -10.60 -8.93
C LEU A 87 -13.97 -12.10 -9.20
N CYS A 88 -15.17 -12.63 -9.10
CA CYS A 88 -15.44 -13.97 -9.62
C CYS A 88 -15.51 -13.91 -11.16
N LYS A 89 -14.71 -14.71 -11.85
CA LYS A 89 -14.69 -14.76 -13.32
C LYS A 89 -15.99 -15.38 -13.90
N ASN A 90 -16.67 -16.24 -13.13
CA ASN A 90 -17.84 -16.96 -13.59
C ASN A 90 -19.13 -16.14 -13.47
N CYS A 91 -19.36 -15.51 -12.30
CA CYS A 91 -20.59 -14.76 -12.03
C CYS A 91 -20.38 -13.23 -11.94
N LEU A 92 -19.15 -12.75 -12.14
CA LEU A 92 -18.75 -11.34 -12.08
C LEU A 92 -19.05 -10.65 -10.72
N LYS A 93 -19.32 -11.44 -9.68
CA LYS A 93 -19.57 -10.92 -8.33
C LYS A 93 -18.31 -10.28 -7.76
N THR A 94 -18.46 -9.08 -7.24
CA THR A 94 -17.47 -8.36 -6.44
C THR A 94 -17.79 -8.53 -4.96
N PHE A 95 -16.83 -8.20 -4.10
CA PHE A 95 -17.01 -8.18 -2.66
C PHE A 95 -17.06 -6.74 -2.18
N ASP A 96 -18.27 -6.25 -1.95
CA ASP A 96 -18.51 -4.89 -1.49
C ASP A 96 -18.83 -4.88 0.00
N CYS A 97 -18.42 -3.82 0.69
CA CYS A 97 -18.74 -3.65 2.10
C CYS A 97 -20.23 -3.29 2.23
N PRO A 98 -21.01 -4.03 3.05
CA PRO A 98 -22.44 -3.75 3.21
C PRO A 98 -22.72 -2.39 3.88
N PHE A 99 -21.74 -1.81 4.57
CA PHE A 99 -21.89 -0.55 5.30
C PHE A 99 -21.31 0.65 4.58
N CYS A 100 -20.32 0.47 3.70
CA CYS A 100 -19.56 1.57 3.09
C CYS A 100 -19.67 1.60 1.57
N SER A 101 -20.27 0.62 0.95
CA SER A 101 -20.38 0.47 -0.52
C SER A 101 -19.04 0.58 -1.27
N ILE A 102 -17.93 0.20 -0.62
CA ILE A 102 -16.60 0.14 -1.19
C ILE A 102 -16.14 -1.31 -1.31
N ASN A 103 -15.23 -1.60 -2.24
CA ASN A 103 -14.70 -2.94 -2.39
C ASN A 103 -13.94 -3.39 -1.14
N LEU A 104 -14.18 -4.64 -0.74
CA LEU A 104 -13.40 -5.30 0.30
C LEU A 104 -12.04 -5.71 -0.24
N VAL A 105 -11.01 -5.53 0.57
CA VAL A 105 -9.63 -5.91 0.26
C VAL A 105 -9.37 -7.33 0.74
N TYR A 106 -8.85 -8.18 -0.14
CA TYR A 106 -8.48 -9.55 0.23
C TYR A 106 -7.12 -9.58 0.93
N HIS A 107 -7.08 -10.24 2.08
CA HIS A 107 -5.88 -10.54 2.86
C HIS A 107 -5.58 -12.03 2.79
N LYS A 108 -4.56 -12.41 2.01
CA LYS A 108 -4.21 -13.81 1.75
C LYS A 108 -3.76 -14.53 3.02
N ILE A 109 -2.94 -13.88 3.84
CA ILE A 109 -2.42 -14.44 5.10
C ILE A 109 -3.55 -14.79 6.07
N ARG A 110 -4.61 -13.96 6.12
CA ARG A 110 -5.77 -14.16 7.00
C ARG A 110 -6.91 -14.91 6.33
N ASN A 111 -6.85 -15.14 5.03
CA ASN A 111 -7.90 -15.70 4.17
C ASN A 111 -9.26 -15.00 4.37
N LYS A 112 -9.25 -13.68 4.50
CA LYS A 112 -10.44 -12.85 4.76
C LYS A 112 -10.47 -11.66 3.82
N VAL A 113 -11.68 -11.14 3.59
CA VAL A 113 -11.89 -9.84 2.95
C VAL A 113 -12.24 -8.81 4.02
N LEU A 114 -11.63 -7.64 3.93
CA LEU A 114 -11.69 -6.60 4.97
C LEU A 114 -12.01 -5.24 4.36
N CYS A 115 -12.89 -4.50 4.99
CA CYS A 115 -13.11 -3.09 4.74
C CYS A 115 -12.14 -2.25 5.58
N HIS A 116 -11.20 -1.56 4.95
CA HIS A 116 -10.25 -0.68 5.65
C HIS A 116 -10.85 0.66 6.11
N TYR A 117 -12.13 0.90 5.80
CA TYR A 117 -12.83 2.11 6.23
C TYR A 117 -13.59 1.91 7.54
N CYS A 118 -14.44 0.87 7.62
CA CYS A 118 -15.25 0.60 8.83
C CYS A 118 -14.78 -0.60 9.64
N GLY A 119 -13.79 -1.37 9.18
CA GLY A 119 -13.30 -2.56 9.87
C GLY A 119 -14.13 -3.82 9.63
N TYR A 120 -15.23 -3.76 8.86
CA TYR A 120 -16.02 -4.96 8.53
C TYR A 120 -15.15 -6.01 7.87
N SER A 121 -15.24 -7.25 8.35
CA SER A 121 -14.51 -8.37 7.76
C SER A 121 -15.39 -9.61 7.66
N THR A 122 -15.21 -10.37 6.59
CA THR A 122 -15.89 -11.66 6.39
C THR A 122 -14.95 -12.63 5.71
N GLU A 123 -15.27 -13.91 5.82
CA GLU A 123 -14.58 -14.93 5.05
C GLU A 123 -14.94 -14.81 3.57
N MET A 124 -14.07 -15.33 2.74
CA MET A 124 -14.29 -15.35 1.31
C MET A 124 -15.28 -16.47 0.98
N VAL A 125 -16.54 -16.09 0.70
CA VAL A 125 -17.59 -17.04 0.31
C VAL A 125 -17.24 -17.62 -1.07
N ARG A 126 -17.17 -18.93 -1.15
CA ARG A 126 -16.78 -19.66 -2.38
C ARG A 126 -17.98 -20.09 -3.23
N ASP A 127 -19.19 -19.84 -2.78
CA ASP A 127 -20.40 -20.21 -3.49
C ASP A 127 -20.67 -19.23 -4.62
N CYS A 128 -20.68 -19.76 -5.83
CA CYS A 128 -20.98 -18.99 -7.03
C CYS A 128 -22.50 -18.84 -7.19
N SER A 129 -22.97 -17.64 -7.57
CA SER A 129 -24.39 -17.41 -7.89
C SER A 129 -24.85 -18.14 -9.14
N SER A 130 -23.94 -18.61 -9.99
CA SER A 130 -24.24 -19.54 -11.09
C SER A 130 -24.30 -20.96 -10.52
N LYS A 131 -25.47 -21.58 -10.59
CA LYS A 131 -25.91 -22.78 -9.87
C LYS A 131 -25.03 -24.04 -9.98
N ASP A 132 -24.03 -24.10 -10.86
CA ASP A 132 -23.29 -25.33 -11.17
C ASP A 132 -21.78 -25.23 -11.07
N SER A 133 -21.21 -24.13 -10.58
CA SER A 133 -19.75 -23.96 -10.52
C SER A 133 -19.25 -23.29 -9.26
N LYS A 134 -18.07 -23.74 -8.77
CA LYS A 134 -17.33 -23.02 -7.72
C LYS A 134 -16.86 -21.66 -8.24
N CYS A 135 -16.79 -20.66 -7.36
CA CYS A 135 -16.22 -19.38 -7.74
C CYS A 135 -14.75 -19.51 -8.14
N ASP A 136 -14.40 -18.99 -9.32
CA ASP A 136 -13.02 -18.77 -9.76
C ASP A 136 -12.67 -17.28 -9.57
N PHE A 137 -11.85 -16.99 -8.59
CA PHE A 137 -11.54 -15.61 -8.21
C PHE A 137 -10.31 -15.07 -8.94
N SER A 138 -10.50 -13.90 -9.55
CA SER A 138 -9.43 -13.08 -10.06
C SER A 138 -9.05 -12.02 -9.01
N PHE A 139 -7.77 -11.98 -8.67
CA PHE A 139 -7.19 -11.05 -7.72
C PHE A 139 -6.44 -9.96 -8.47
N SER A 140 -7.07 -8.79 -8.64
CA SER A 140 -6.55 -7.70 -9.44
C SER A 140 -5.87 -6.63 -8.62
N GLY A 141 -4.77 -6.11 -9.16
CA GLY A 141 -3.96 -5.06 -8.55
C GLY A 141 -2.92 -5.57 -7.54
N PRO A 142 -1.84 -4.80 -7.36
CA PRO A 142 -0.78 -5.11 -6.42
C PRO A 142 -1.11 -4.55 -5.04
N GLY A 143 -1.37 -5.42 -4.07
CA GLY A 143 -1.32 -5.08 -2.66
C GLY A 143 0.08 -5.34 -2.08
N VAL A 144 0.35 -4.84 -0.87
CA VAL A 144 1.66 -5.00 -0.22
C VAL A 144 2.06 -6.46 -0.05
N GLU A 145 1.10 -7.36 0.25
CA GLU A 145 1.37 -8.79 0.41
C GLU A 145 1.78 -9.43 -0.92
N LYS A 146 1.17 -9.02 -2.04
CA LYS A 146 1.49 -9.55 -3.37
C LYS A 146 2.85 -9.06 -3.87
N ILE A 147 3.18 -7.81 -3.61
CA ILE A 147 4.51 -7.25 -3.89
C ILE A 147 5.58 -7.97 -3.06
N LEU A 148 5.30 -8.26 -1.78
CA LEU A 148 6.23 -9.04 -0.96
C LEU A 148 6.51 -10.43 -1.54
N GLU A 149 5.47 -11.13 -2.02
CA GLU A 149 5.67 -12.44 -2.67
C GLU A 149 6.57 -12.33 -3.91
N GLU A 150 6.41 -11.26 -4.70
CA GLU A 150 7.27 -11.02 -5.86
C GLU A 150 8.71 -10.71 -5.44
N ILE A 151 8.91 -9.86 -4.44
CA ILE A 151 10.23 -9.52 -3.89
C ILE A 151 10.93 -10.78 -3.36
N LYS A 152 10.24 -11.64 -2.62
CA LYS A 152 10.81 -12.88 -2.09
C LYS A 152 11.23 -13.88 -3.18
N LYS A 153 10.52 -13.89 -4.32
CA LYS A 153 10.90 -14.70 -5.48
C LYS A 153 12.16 -14.16 -6.16
N ILE A 154 12.32 -12.83 -6.21
CA ILE A 154 13.47 -12.18 -6.86
C ILE A 154 14.70 -12.18 -5.95
N PHE A 155 14.50 -12.04 -4.63
CA PHE A 155 15.54 -11.94 -3.61
C PHE A 155 15.31 -12.94 -2.47
N PRO A 156 15.43 -14.28 -2.72
CA PRO A 156 15.10 -15.30 -1.74
C PRO A 156 15.99 -15.25 -0.48
N ASP A 157 17.24 -14.82 -0.63
CA ASP A 157 18.23 -14.79 0.45
C ASP A 157 18.19 -13.49 1.28
N LYS A 158 17.25 -12.56 0.98
CA LYS A 158 17.18 -11.28 1.68
C LYS A 158 16.04 -11.25 2.68
N ASN A 159 16.33 -10.75 3.87
CA ASN A 159 15.32 -10.54 4.90
C ASN A 159 14.37 -9.43 4.46
N THR A 160 13.07 -9.71 4.50
CA THR A 160 12.02 -8.76 4.11
C THR A 160 11.00 -8.61 5.23
N LEU A 161 10.62 -7.37 5.53
CA LEU A 161 9.64 -7.01 6.55
C LEU A 161 8.50 -6.22 5.92
N ILE A 162 7.27 -6.44 6.40
CA ILE A 162 6.11 -5.60 6.07
C ILE A 162 5.82 -4.67 7.24
N PHE A 163 5.80 -3.36 6.94
CA PHE A 163 5.29 -2.34 7.85
C PHE A 163 3.90 -1.93 7.37
N SER A 164 2.87 -2.37 8.05
CA SER A 164 1.49 -1.95 7.81
C SER A 164 0.75 -1.82 9.13
N SER A 165 -0.32 -1.03 9.17
CA SER A 165 -1.17 -0.93 10.36
C SER A 165 -1.72 -2.30 10.80
N ASP A 166 -1.89 -3.22 9.87
CA ASP A 166 -2.40 -4.58 10.13
C ASP A 166 -1.36 -5.48 10.81
N THR A 167 -0.06 -5.20 10.60
CA THR A 167 1.05 -5.96 11.21
C THR A 167 1.55 -5.35 12.50
N MET A 168 1.44 -4.00 12.66
CA MET A 168 1.97 -3.27 13.82
C MET A 168 1.02 -3.22 15.01
N ASN A 169 -0.29 -3.49 14.83
CA ASN A 169 -1.28 -3.46 15.91
C ASN A 169 -1.30 -4.72 16.80
N LYS A 170 -0.41 -5.67 16.59
CA LYS A 170 -0.20 -6.75 17.54
C LYS A 170 0.72 -6.26 18.66
N LYS A 171 0.15 -6.02 19.85
CA LYS A 171 0.87 -5.72 21.09
C LYS A 171 1.84 -6.83 21.58
N ASP A 172 2.03 -7.90 20.82
CA ASP A 172 2.77 -9.10 21.20
C ASP A 172 3.97 -9.41 20.29
N SER A 173 4.57 -8.42 19.66
CA SER A 173 5.82 -8.65 18.91
C SER A 173 7.08 -8.19 19.66
N SER A 174 7.04 -8.22 21.01
CA SER A 174 8.20 -8.03 21.86
C SER A 174 8.48 -9.35 22.61
N SER A 175 9.07 -10.28 21.93
CA SER A 175 9.90 -11.35 22.49
C SER A 175 10.89 -11.81 21.44
#